data_f743b085e8bea1d6a9df63e0a521cae2
#
_entry.id   f743b085e8bea1d6a9df63e0a521cae2
#
_cell.length_a   1.000
_cell.length_b   1.000
_cell.length_c   1.000
_cell.angle_alpha   90.00
_cell.angle_beta   90.00
_cell.angle_gamma   90.00
#
_symmetry.space_group_name_H-M   'P 1'
#
loop_
_entity.id
_entity.type
_entity.pdbx_description
1 polymer ?
#
loop_
_entity_poly.entity_id
_entity_poly.type
_entity_poly.pdbx_seq_one_letter_code
_entity_poly.pdbx_strand_id
1 'polypeptide(L)'
;MAPGRKRMPEIAEGLPTICGFEEKVTATTNHTETVFKQATNLSLKNVQSAFAITLHMHQPIIPAGGDDLSTASLISNLQHMSNGSKDEDKYNASMFIWCYSRIADFIRELVDQGKSPRVMLDYSGNLLWGLRQMGKGDVLENLKTITCDDRYSPYMEWLGTMWGHAVVPSTPIPDFMLHLRAWQHHFAAIFGWEALSRVKGFSPPEMHLPNHPDVCYEYVKALKTCGYKWLLLQEHTVEHLDGTPLSRKYLPHRLIARNSKGEELSITALIKTQGSDTKLVAQMQPFYEAKGLSRMDLNSITIPPLVTQISDGENGGVMMNEFPQGFKIVFSQIAREGVVSMNGTEYLELIEEAGCTPDDYLPIQPLHQHVFWKKMEEGKREVDEVLAEIKRENHRFHMEGGSWTNNLSWVKGYENVLDPINTLSVLFHKKLDTRSIEKKSFNYRNALLYLLISQTSCFRYWGQGIWTDYAREICRRGTEILTKNF
;
A
#
# COMPACT_ATOMS: atom_id res chain seq x y z
N MET A 1 29.36 -1.60 18.84
CA MET A 1 29.24 -1.67 17.36
C MET A 1 29.58 -3.08 16.92
N ALA A 2 28.60 -3.87 16.50
CA ALA A 2 28.81 -5.20 15.96
C ALA A 2 29.45 -5.12 14.55
N PRO A 3 30.33 -6.04 14.15
CA PRO A 3 31.10 -5.93 12.92
C PRO A 3 30.22 -6.12 11.68
N GLY A 4 30.23 -5.08 10.83
CA GLY A 4 30.12 -5.14 9.37
C GLY A 4 29.03 -5.98 8.71
N ARG A 5 27.73 -5.81 9.04
CA ARG A 5 26.67 -6.19 8.08
C ARG A 5 26.72 -5.17 6.94
N LYS A 6 27.28 -5.56 5.79
CA LYS A 6 27.26 -4.71 4.59
C LYS A 6 25.84 -4.26 4.32
N ARG A 7 25.57 -2.98 4.54
CA ARG A 7 24.29 -2.37 4.16
C ARG A 7 24.14 -2.43 2.64
N MET A 8 22.94 -2.69 2.17
CA MET A 8 22.59 -2.57 0.76
C MET A 8 22.72 -1.09 0.36
N PRO A 9 23.38 -0.76 -0.75
CA PRO A 9 23.41 0.63 -1.20
C PRO A 9 21.99 1.10 -1.55
N GLU A 10 21.64 2.29 -1.14
CA GLU A 10 20.33 2.87 -1.47
C GLU A 10 20.22 3.21 -2.95
N ILE A 11 21.34 3.74 -3.50
CA ILE A 11 21.48 4.08 -4.91
C ILE A 11 22.67 3.31 -5.47
N ALA A 12 22.51 2.72 -6.63
CA ALA A 12 23.58 2.11 -7.40
C ALA A 12 23.52 2.63 -8.84
N GLU A 13 24.63 3.21 -9.31
CA GLU A 13 24.78 3.79 -10.65
C GLU A 13 23.67 4.82 -10.99
N GLY A 14 23.28 5.65 -9.99
CA GLY A 14 22.25 6.69 -10.15
C GLY A 14 20.78 6.20 -10.06
N LEU A 15 20.55 4.89 -9.94
CA LEU A 15 19.23 4.29 -9.83
C LEU A 15 18.95 3.77 -8.41
N PRO A 16 17.68 3.72 -7.97
CA PRO A 16 17.34 3.13 -6.69
C PRO A 16 17.61 1.62 -6.68
N THR A 17 17.99 1.06 -5.55
CA THR A 17 18.15 -0.38 -5.41
C THR A 17 16.80 -1.05 -5.26
N ILE A 18 16.25 -1.55 -6.37
CA ILE A 18 14.90 -2.15 -6.49
C ILE A 18 14.93 -3.63 -6.83
N CYS A 19 16.11 -4.22 -7.00
CA CYS A 19 16.31 -5.64 -7.34
C CYS A 19 17.72 -6.10 -7.00
N GLY A 20 17.99 -7.40 -7.19
CA GLY A 20 19.33 -8.00 -7.12
C GLY A 20 19.71 -8.55 -5.75
N PHE A 21 18.82 -8.56 -4.78
CA PHE A 21 19.02 -9.13 -3.43
C PHE A 21 17.84 -10.03 -3.02
N GLU A 22 17.23 -10.69 -3.98
CA GLU A 22 15.97 -11.44 -3.84
C GLU A 22 16.01 -12.48 -2.73
N GLU A 23 17.10 -13.27 -2.63
CA GLU A 23 17.27 -14.29 -1.59
C GLU A 23 17.25 -13.66 -0.19
N LYS A 24 17.98 -12.56 -0.02
CA LYS A 24 18.05 -11.88 1.27
C LYS A 24 16.75 -11.18 1.63
N VAL A 25 16.09 -10.54 0.67
CA VAL A 25 14.75 -9.98 0.86
C VAL A 25 13.78 -11.07 1.29
N THR A 26 13.76 -12.21 0.57
CA THR A 26 12.88 -13.34 0.89
C THR A 26 13.16 -13.90 2.29
N ALA A 27 14.43 -14.12 2.63
CA ALA A 27 14.80 -14.59 3.97
C ALA A 27 14.36 -13.62 5.06
N THR A 28 14.46 -12.31 4.81
CA THR A 28 14.07 -11.26 5.76
C THR A 28 12.55 -11.20 5.94
N THR A 29 11.79 -11.23 4.83
CA THR A 29 10.32 -11.08 4.88
C THR A 29 9.60 -12.32 5.37
N ASN A 30 10.21 -13.49 5.23
CA ASN A 30 9.67 -14.77 5.76
C ASN A 30 9.92 -14.98 7.26
N HIS A 31 10.51 -14.00 7.94
CA HIS A 31 10.72 -14.06 9.37
C HIS A 31 9.38 -14.17 10.12
N THR A 32 9.26 -15.15 11.01
CA THR A 32 7.99 -15.51 11.66
C THR A 32 7.82 -14.96 13.06
N GLU A 33 8.86 -14.33 13.63
CA GLU A 33 8.77 -13.73 14.97
C GLU A 33 7.73 -12.60 15.00
N THR A 34 7.13 -12.45 16.18
CA THR A 34 6.22 -11.35 16.47
C THR A 34 6.97 -10.00 16.44
N VAL A 35 6.28 -8.97 16.00
CA VAL A 35 6.86 -7.62 15.82
C VAL A 35 6.66 -6.75 17.06
N PHE A 36 5.45 -6.74 17.58
CA PHE A 36 5.03 -5.81 18.64
C PHE A 36 4.84 -6.48 20.00
N LYS A 37 4.51 -7.77 20.04
CA LYS A 37 4.14 -8.48 21.26
C LYS A 37 5.11 -8.30 22.44
N GLN A 38 6.42 -8.25 22.18
CA GLN A 38 7.42 -8.08 23.22
C GLN A 38 7.70 -6.61 23.58
N ALA A 39 7.37 -5.69 22.69
CA ALA A 39 7.68 -4.28 22.83
C ALA A 39 6.46 -3.43 23.21
N THR A 40 5.24 -3.95 23.01
CA THR A 40 4.00 -3.23 23.33
C THR A 40 3.81 -3.03 24.84
N ASN A 41 3.35 -1.83 25.19
CA ASN A 41 2.94 -1.51 26.56
C ASN A 41 1.44 -1.69 26.79
N LEU A 42 0.72 -2.29 25.83
CA LEU A 42 -0.71 -2.50 25.89
C LEU A 42 -1.04 -3.90 26.41
N SER A 43 -2.12 -3.99 27.19
CA SER A 43 -2.70 -5.25 27.63
C SER A 43 -4.15 -5.32 27.16
N LEU A 44 -4.49 -6.31 26.36
CA LEU A 44 -5.81 -6.45 25.75
C LEU A 44 -6.94 -6.52 26.79
N LYS A 45 -6.64 -7.02 28.01
CA LYS A 45 -7.62 -7.12 29.09
C LYS A 45 -8.23 -5.78 29.50
N ASN A 46 -7.46 -4.71 29.36
CA ASN A 46 -7.85 -3.36 29.77
C ASN A 46 -8.39 -2.52 28.60
N VAL A 47 -8.47 -3.08 27.39
CA VAL A 47 -8.89 -2.37 26.19
C VAL A 47 -10.37 -2.66 25.91
N GLN A 48 -11.17 -1.61 25.84
CA GLN A 48 -12.58 -1.65 25.46
C GLN A 48 -12.74 -1.70 23.95
N SER A 49 -12.04 -0.79 23.27
CA SER A 49 -11.99 -0.66 21.81
C SER A 49 -10.67 -0.06 21.38
N ALA A 50 -10.33 -0.20 20.12
CA ALA A 50 -9.10 0.32 19.55
C ALA A 50 -9.36 1.08 18.24
N PHE A 51 -8.42 1.95 17.89
CA PHE A 51 -8.38 2.59 16.58
C PHE A 51 -6.97 2.57 15.99
N ALA A 52 -6.92 2.57 14.66
CA ALA A 52 -5.69 2.65 13.88
C ALA A 52 -5.83 3.71 12.79
N ILE A 53 -4.80 4.50 12.59
CA ILE A 53 -4.71 5.45 11.49
C ILE A 53 -3.53 5.12 10.59
N THR A 54 -3.74 5.27 9.28
CA THR A 54 -2.69 5.14 8.27
C THR A 54 -2.57 6.44 7.50
N LEU A 55 -1.34 6.90 7.30
CA LEU A 55 -1.02 8.02 6.41
C LEU A 55 -0.42 7.47 5.13
N HIS A 56 -1.13 7.65 4.03
CA HIS A 56 -0.67 7.34 2.68
C HIS A 56 0.07 8.52 2.08
N MET A 57 1.24 8.27 1.48
CA MET A 57 2.09 9.29 0.87
C MET A 57 2.59 8.83 -0.49
N HIS A 58 2.31 9.61 -1.53
CA HIS A 58 2.73 9.28 -2.88
C HIS A 58 3.00 10.53 -3.74
N GLN A 59 4.07 10.47 -4.53
CA GLN A 59 4.32 11.40 -5.63
C GLN A 59 4.91 10.63 -6.82
N PRO A 60 4.42 10.83 -8.04
CA PRO A 60 4.93 10.13 -9.21
C PRO A 60 6.29 10.68 -9.67
N ILE A 61 6.99 9.85 -10.44
CA ILE A 61 8.17 10.23 -11.21
C ILE A 61 7.74 10.51 -12.64
N ILE A 62 8.13 11.65 -13.17
CA ILE A 62 7.70 12.16 -14.48
C ILE A 62 8.90 12.67 -15.30
N PRO A 63 8.84 12.64 -16.63
CA PRO A 63 9.89 13.19 -17.50
C PRO A 63 9.71 14.71 -17.66
N ALA A 64 10.03 15.47 -16.62
CA ALA A 64 9.86 16.92 -16.57
C ALA A 64 11.14 17.68 -16.19
N GLY A 65 12.29 17.03 -16.17
CA GLY A 65 13.57 17.65 -15.83
C GLY A 65 14.27 18.32 -17.02
N GLY A 66 13.54 19.11 -17.83
CA GLY A 66 14.07 19.83 -19.00
C GLY A 66 12.98 20.46 -19.83
N ASP A 67 13.34 21.15 -20.88
CA ASP A 67 12.43 21.87 -21.77
C ASP A 67 11.74 20.95 -22.82
N ASP A 68 12.42 19.88 -23.22
CA ASP A 68 11.93 18.91 -24.20
C ASP A 68 11.56 17.58 -23.51
N LEU A 69 10.33 17.16 -23.67
CA LEU A 69 9.82 15.92 -23.11
C LEU A 69 10.67 14.69 -23.50
N SER A 70 11.15 14.63 -24.73
CA SER A 70 11.90 13.49 -25.24
C SER A 70 13.30 13.34 -24.61
N THR A 71 13.86 14.43 -24.10
CA THR A 71 15.20 14.49 -23.48
C THR A 71 15.16 14.80 -21.99
N ALA A 72 14.00 15.20 -21.46
CA ALA A 72 13.84 15.57 -20.07
C ALA A 72 14.27 14.45 -19.11
N SER A 73 14.97 14.77 -18.03
CA SER A 73 15.28 13.83 -16.98
C SER A 73 14.03 13.41 -16.22
N LEU A 74 14.07 12.18 -15.68
CA LEU A 74 13.04 11.70 -14.77
C LEU A 74 13.21 12.35 -13.41
N ILE A 75 12.23 13.11 -12.97
CA ILE A 75 12.21 13.78 -11.68
C ILE A 75 10.89 13.53 -10.95
N SER A 76 10.88 13.70 -9.64
CA SER A 76 9.64 13.72 -8.88
C SER A 76 8.73 14.86 -9.34
N ASN A 77 7.42 14.60 -9.43
CA ASN A 77 6.42 15.66 -9.61
C ASN A 77 6.57 16.76 -8.54
N LEU A 78 6.95 16.39 -7.34
CA LEU A 78 7.23 17.34 -6.25
C LEU A 78 8.39 18.29 -6.60
N GLN A 79 9.45 17.79 -7.25
CA GLN A 79 10.53 18.61 -7.75
C GLN A 79 10.06 19.52 -8.89
N HIS A 80 9.24 19.01 -9.78
CA HIS A 80 8.64 19.78 -10.86
C HIS A 80 7.81 20.95 -10.30
N MET A 81 6.98 20.70 -9.30
CA MET A 81 6.22 21.76 -8.61
C MET A 81 7.14 22.77 -7.92
N SER A 82 8.19 22.32 -7.24
CA SER A 82 9.15 23.19 -6.56
C SER A 82 9.92 24.10 -7.52
N ASN A 83 10.21 23.62 -8.72
CA ASN A 83 10.94 24.35 -9.77
C ASN A 83 10.02 25.18 -10.69
N GLY A 84 8.71 24.97 -10.60
CA GLY A 84 7.72 25.64 -11.44
C GLY A 84 7.68 27.15 -11.25
N SER A 85 7.01 27.86 -12.16
CA SER A 85 6.86 29.33 -12.12
C SER A 85 5.73 29.78 -11.20
N LYS A 86 4.78 28.90 -10.84
CA LYS A 86 3.62 29.23 -10.02
C LYS A 86 3.97 29.15 -8.54
N ASP A 87 3.74 30.24 -7.82
CA ASP A 87 4.02 30.32 -6.37
C ASP A 87 3.15 29.36 -5.56
N GLU A 88 1.93 29.08 -6.00
CA GLU A 88 1.04 28.09 -5.38
C GLU A 88 1.64 26.67 -5.43
N ASP A 89 2.20 26.26 -6.58
CA ASP A 89 2.83 24.94 -6.73
C ASP A 89 4.05 24.81 -5.81
N LYS A 90 4.88 25.86 -5.70
CA LYS A 90 6.04 25.91 -4.81
C LYS A 90 5.61 25.81 -3.33
N TYR A 91 4.57 26.54 -2.96
CA TYR A 91 4.01 26.49 -1.62
C TYR A 91 3.51 25.07 -1.29
N ASN A 92 2.68 24.48 -2.17
CA ASN A 92 2.16 23.15 -1.98
C ASN A 92 3.28 22.11 -1.89
N ALA A 93 4.31 22.19 -2.74
CA ALA A 93 5.46 21.29 -2.69
C ALA A 93 6.18 21.36 -1.34
N SER A 94 6.40 22.56 -0.81
CA SER A 94 7.05 22.74 0.50
C SER A 94 6.21 22.17 1.65
N MET A 95 4.89 22.36 1.59
CA MET A 95 3.96 21.82 2.57
C MET A 95 3.88 20.30 2.52
N PHE A 96 3.89 19.69 1.33
CA PHE A 96 3.92 18.24 1.17
C PHE A 96 5.21 17.66 1.76
N ILE A 97 6.38 18.24 1.49
CA ILE A 97 7.66 17.83 2.07
C ILE A 97 7.59 17.85 3.61
N TRP A 98 7.01 18.90 4.17
CA TRP A 98 6.80 18.97 5.62
C TRP A 98 5.86 17.87 6.12
N CYS A 99 4.77 17.57 5.41
CA CYS A 99 3.84 16.49 5.77
C CYS A 99 4.54 15.12 5.79
N TYR A 100 5.46 14.85 4.86
CA TYR A 100 6.20 13.58 4.82
C TYR A 100 7.13 13.40 6.02
N SER A 101 7.61 14.47 6.61
CA SER A 101 8.58 14.45 7.71
C SER A 101 7.95 14.58 9.09
N ARG A 102 6.90 15.39 9.25
CA ARG A 102 6.36 15.85 10.54
C ARG A 102 5.88 14.73 11.46
N ILE A 103 5.45 13.60 10.91
CA ILE A 103 4.96 12.48 11.72
C ILE A 103 6.07 11.91 12.64
N ALA A 104 7.32 11.92 12.17
CA ALA A 104 8.45 11.50 12.98
C ALA A 104 8.65 12.42 14.19
N ASP A 105 8.45 13.73 14.00
CA ASP A 105 8.54 14.70 15.10
C ASP A 105 7.42 14.49 16.11
N PHE A 106 6.18 14.25 15.63
CA PHE A 106 5.04 14.03 16.52
C PHE A 106 5.16 12.76 17.35
N ILE A 107 5.63 11.67 16.75
CA ILE A 107 5.87 10.41 17.49
C ILE A 107 6.93 10.64 18.57
N ARG A 108 8.07 11.25 18.22
CA ARG A 108 9.14 11.52 19.20
C ARG A 108 8.65 12.41 20.34
N GLU A 109 8.00 13.53 20.00
CA GLU A 109 7.47 14.47 20.98
C GLU A 109 6.51 13.79 21.97
N LEU A 110 5.55 13.01 21.48
CA LEU A 110 4.56 12.34 22.33
C LEU A 110 5.18 11.23 23.17
N VAL A 111 6.06 10.42 22.59
CA VAL A 111 6.77 9.35 23.32
C VAL A 111 7.67 9.93 24.42
N ASP A 112 8.38 11.01 24.13
CA ASP A 112 9.24 11.71 25.10
C ASP A 112 8.43 12.34 26.25
N GLN A 113 7.16 12.65 26.00
CA GLN A 113 6.19 13.07 27.03
C GLN A 113 5.53 11.91 27.77
N GLY A 114 5.94 10.66 27.53
CA GLY A 114 5.36 9.46 28.14
C GLY A 114 3.98 9.07 27.58
N LYS A 115 3.62 9.57 26.38
CA LYS A 115 2.42 9.17 25.68
C LYS A 115 2.69 7.93 24.82
N SER A 116 1.59 7.31 24.36
CA SER A 116 1.64 6.06 23.61
C SER A 116 0.94 6.21 22.24
N PRO A 117 1.47 7.07 21.33
CA PRO A 117 0.89 7.23 20.01
C PRO A 117 1.04 5.95 19.18
N ARG A 118 0.18 5.77 18.16
CA ARG A 118 0.32 4.75 17.12
C ARG A 118 -0.01 5.36 15.77
N VAL A 119 0.78 5.00 14.77
CA VAL A 119 0.51 5.38 13.37
C VAL A 119 1.06 4.30 12.43
N MET A 120 0.34 4.02 11.38
CA MET A 120 0.81 3.23 10.25
C MET A 120 1.19 4.17 9.11
N LEU A 121 2.26 3.84 8.38
CA LEU A 121 2.76 4.62 7.25
C LEU A 121 2.81 3.77 5.99
N ASP A 122 2.34 4.35 4.88
CA ASP A 122 2.35 3.79 3.54
C ASP A 122 2.97 4.81 2.57
N TYR A 123 4.26 4.65 2.27
CA TYR A 123 4.98 5.52 1.33
C TYR A 123 5.36 4.72 0.09
N SER A 124 4.98 5.24 -1.08
CA SER A 124 5.38 4.63 -2.36
C SER A 124 6.88 4.72 -2.59
N GLY A 125 7.42 3.76 -3.36
CA GLY A 125 8.82 3.79 -3.76
C GLY A 125 9.17 5.00 -4.62
N ASN A 126 8.25 5.45 -5.46
CA ASN A 126 8.39 6.67 -6.26
C ASN A 126 8.66 7.89 -5.36
N LEU A 127 7.90 8.05 -4.28
CA LEU A 127 8.10 9.15 -3.34
C LEU A 127 9.45 9.05 -2.63
N LEU A 128 9.79 7.88 -2.10
CA LEU A 128 11.05 7.66 -1.38
C LEU A 128 12.26 7.97 -2.28
N TRP A 129 12.23 7.52 -3.53
CA TRP A 129 13.29 7.84 -4.49
C TRP A 129 13.29 9.32 -4.87
N GLY A 130 12.12 9.90 -5.14
CA GLY A 130 11.99 11.32 -5.49
C GLY A 130 12.54 12.25 -4.41
N LEU A 131 12.27 11.97 -3.14
CA LEU A 131 12.85 12.74 -2.03
C LEU A 131 14.38 12.69 -2.02
N ARG A 132 14.96 11.53 -2.31
CA ARG A 132 16.43 11.39 -2.39
C ARG A 132 17.00 12.16 -3.59
N GLN A 133 16.35 12.09 -4.76
CA GLN A 133 16.75 12.85 -5.96
C GLN A 133 16.73 14.36 -5.74
N MET A 134 15.73 14.85 -5.00
CA MET A 134 15.58 16.28 -4.67
C MET A 134 16.57 16.78 -3.59
N GLY A 135 17.43 15.92 -3.06
CA GLY A 135 18.30 16.28 -1.93
C GLY A 135 17.56 16.40 -0.59
N LYS A 136 16.30 15.88 -0.49
CA LYS A 136 15.50 15.85 0.73
C LYS A 136 15.76 14.59 1.57
N GLY A 137 17.01 14.18 1.67
CA GLY A 137 17.43 13.07 2.50
C GLY A 137 17.17 13.27 3.99
N ASP A 138 17.07 14.50 4.44
CA ASP A 138 16.69 14.89 5.80
C ASP A 138 15.32 14.32 6.20
N VAL A 139 14.34 14.29 5.29
CA VAL A 139 13.03 13.63 5.51
C VAL A 139 13.21 12.14 5.80
N LEU A 140 14.04 11.45 5.01
CA LEU A 140 14.30 10.02 5.18
C LEU A 140 15.07 9.74 6.49
N GLU A 141 16.04 10.58 6.84
CA GLU A 141 16.77 10.45 8.12
C GLU A 141 15.84 10.69 9.32
N ASN A 142 14.91 11.64 9.21
CA ASN A 142 13.91 11.87 10.25
C ASN A 142 12.99 10.64 10.43
N LEU A 143 12.50 10.05 9.33
CA LEU A 143 11.71 8.81 9.36
C LEU A 143 12.53 7.62 9.92
N LYS A 144 13.84 7.54 9.66
CA LYS A 144 14.70 6.51 10.24
C LYS A 144 14.72 6.55 11.77
N THR A 145 14.62 7.73 12.38
CA THR A 145 14.62 7.85 13.84
C THR A 145 13.47 7.08 14.47
N ILE A 146 12.27 7.15 13.89
CA ILE A 146 11.11 6.42 14.42
C ILE A 146 11.03 4.98 13.91
N THR A 147 11.72 4.65 12.83
CA THR A 147 11.72 3.30 12.24
C THR A 147 12.75 2.38 12.88
N CYS A 148 13.94 2.90 13.19
CA CYS A 148 15.13 2.11 13.53
C CYS A 148 15.59 2.27 14.99
N ASP A 149 15.09 3.25 15.73
CA ASP A 149 15.41 3.43 17.14
C ASP A 149 14.41 2.65 18.01
N ASP A 150 14.91 1.76 18.87
CA ASP A 150 14.10 0.89 19.74
C ASP A 150 13.17 1.66 20.67
N ARG A 151 13.49 2.93 20.97
CA ARG A 151 12.65 3.80 21.79
C ARG A 151 11.35 4.20 21.08
N TYR A 152 11.39 4.37 19.75
CA TYR A 152 10.26 4.91 18.99
C TYR A 152 9.61 3.89 18.06
N SER A 153 10.36 2.92 17.59
CA SER A 153 9.88 1.92 16.62
C SER A 153 8.69 1.07 17.10
N PRO A 154 8.44 0.86 18.42
CA PRO A 154 7.22 0.19 18.87
C PRO A 154 5.92 0.98 18.63
N TYR A 155 6.03 2.27 18.33
CA TYR A 155 4.88 3.18 18.18
C TYR A 155 4.46 3.42 16.74
N MET A 156 5.13 2.80 15.78
CA MET A 156 4.81 2.97 14.37
C MET A 156 4.92 1.65 13.61
N GLU A 157 4.16 1.52 12.53
CA GLU A 157 4.20 0.39 11.62
C GLU A 157 4.29 0.85 10.17
N TRP A 158 5.19 0.26 9.39
CA TRP A 158 5.20 0.41 7.96
C TRP A 158 4.32 -0.63 7.30
N LEU A 159 3.49 -0.19 6.36
CA LEU A 159 2.78 -1.06 5.43
C LEU A 159 3.53 -1.13 4.11
N GLY A 160 3.66 -2.32 3.56
CA GLY A 160 4.13 -2.48 2.19
C GLY A 160 3.09 -1.94 1.20
N THR A 161 3.54 -1.55 0.02
CA THR A 161 2.68 -1.12 -1.08
C THR A 161 3.32 -1.46 -2.42
N MET A 162 2.65 -1.20 -3.54
CA MET A 162 3.24 -1.30 -4.87
C MET A 162 4.27 -0.19 -5.06
N TRP A 163 5.51 -0.53 -5.44
CA TRP A 163 6.62 0.44 -5.54
C TRP A 163 6.27 1.66 -6.38
N GLY A 164 5.68 1.44 -7.55
CA GLY A 164 5.25 2.49 -8.49
C GLY A 164 3.87 3.06 -8.21
N HIS A 165 3.23 2.68 -7.10
CA HIS A 165 1.82 3.01 -6.81
C HIS A 165 0.86 2.53 -7.90
N ALA A 166 1.08 1.30 -8.38
CA ALA A 166 0.29 0.70 -9.46
C ALA A 166 -1.08 0.21 -8.95
N VAL A 167 -2.14 0.57 -9.66
CA VAL A 167 -3.51 0.11 -9.37
C VAL A 167 -3.65 -1.36 -9.77
N VAL A 168 -3.85 -2.23 -8.79
CA VAL A 168 -3.75 -3.69 -8.97
C VAL A 168 -4.62 -4.25 -10.10
N PRO A 169 -5.94 -3.93 -10.20
CA PRO A 169 -6.78 -4.50 -11.25
C PRO A 169 -6.41 -4.14 -12.70
N SER A 170 -5.67 -3.05 -12.88
CA SER A 170 -5.21 -2.59 -14.19
C SER A 170 -3.69 -2.74 -14.38
N THR A 171 -3.04 -3.49 -13.49
CA THR A 171 -1.63 -3.84 -13.59
C THR A 171 -1.52 -5.28 -14.09
N PRO A 172 -0.68 -5.59 -15.09
CA PRO A 172 -0.45 -6.96 -15.52
C PRO A 172 -0.03 -7.87 -14.38
N ILE A 173 -0.61 -9.07 -14.29
CA ILE A 173 -0.35 -10.02 -13.20
C ILE A 173 1.15 -10.31 -13.00
N PRO A 174 1.98 -10.51 -14.04
CA PRO A 174 3.41 -10.76 -13.86
C PRO A 174 4.16 -9.63 -13.14
N ASP A 175 3.63 -8.40 -13.21
CA ASP A 175 4.26 -7.22 -12.62
C ASP A 175 4.00 -7.09 -11.11
N PHE A 176 3.03 -7.82 -10.55
CA PHE A 176 2.73 -7.76 -9.11
C PHE A 176 3.97 -8.03 -8.26
N MET A 177 4.65 -9.15 -8.54
CA MET A 177 5.86 -9.53 -7.82
C MET A 177 6.99 -8.52 -8.01
N LEU A 178 7.09 -7.89 -9.17
CA LEU A 178 8.11 -6.88 -9.46
C LEU A 178 7.91 -5.64 -8.57
N HIS A 179 6.68 -5.14 -8.47
CA HIS A 179 6.38 -4.00 -7.59
C HIS A 179 6.61 -4.32 -6.11
N LEU A 180 6.10 -5.46 -5.64
CA LEU A 180 6.23 -5.85 -4.24
C LEU A 180 7.69 -6.01 -3.84
N ARG A 181 8.49 -6.74 -4.65
CA ARG A 181 9.91 -6.95 -4.41
C ARG A 181 10.74 -5.68 -4.55
N ALA A 182 10.40 -4.82 -5.51
CA ALA A 182 11.07 -3.52 -5.66
C ALA A 182 10.87 -2.64 -4.43
N TRP A 183 9.65 -2.60 -3.88
CA TRP A 183 9.37 -1.86 -2.65
C TRP A 183 10.20 -2.41 -1.48
N GLN A 184 10.23 -3.73 -1.29
CA GLN A 184 10.98 -4.39 -0.22
C GLN A 184 12.50 -4.16 -0.32
N HIS A 185 13.07 -4.21 -1.54
CA HIS A 185 14.49 -3.88 -1.77
C HIS A 185 14.77 -2.43 -1.40
N HIS A 186 14.00 -1.51 -1.94
CA HIS A 186 14.22 -0.08 -1.73
C HIS A 186 14.03 0.31 -0.25
N PHE A 187 13.00 -0.21 0.39
CA PHE A 187 12.76 -0.02 1.81
C PHE A 187 13.93 -0.51 2.67
N ALA A 188 14.41 -1.73 2.42
CA ALA A 188 15.56 -2.29 3.13
C ALA A 188 16.85 -1.51 2.86
N ALA A 189 17.03 -0.95 1.65
CA ALA A 189 18.18 -0.12 1.32
C ALA A 189 18.19 1.19 2.13
N ILE A 190 17.01 1.76 2.39
CA ILE A 190 16.85 3.00 3.18
C ILE A 190 16.91 2.70 4.67
N PHE A 191 16.06 1.80 5.17
CA PHE A 191 15.79 1.61 6.60
C PHE A 191 16.50 0.39 7.21
N GLY A 192 17.00 -0.53 6.38
CA GLY A 192 17.71 -1.73 6.82
C GLY A 192 16.84 -2.99 6.87
N TRP A 193 17.51 -4.13 7.04
CA TRP A 193 16.90 -5.46 7.02
C TRP A 193 15.98 -5.70 8.22
N GLU A 194 16.37 -5.19 9.37
CA GLU A 194 15.58 -5.32 10.60
C GLU A 194 14.24 -4.58 10.48
N ALA A 195 14.27 -3.35 9.95
CA ALA A 195 13.05 -2.62 9.66
C ALA A 195 12.15 -3.36 8.66
N LEU A 196 12.75 -3.95 7.58
CA LEU A 196 11.98 -4.74 6.62
C LEU A 196 11.35 -6.00 7.25
N SER A 197 12.03 -6.69 8.17
CA SER A 197 11.50 -7.88 8.82
C SER A 197 10.23 -7.61 9.64
N ARG A 198 10.01 -6.37 10.05
CA ARG A 198 8.85 -5.90 10.81
C ARG A 198 7.64 -5.54 9.96
N VAL A 199 7.80 -5.41 8.64
CA VAL A 199 6.70 -5.08 7.73
C VAL A 199 5.85 -6.33 7.47
N LYS A 200 4.64 -6.38 8.01
CA LYS A 200 3.71 -7.51 7.91
C LYS A 200 2.40 -7.16 7.21
N GLY A 201 1.97 -5.90 7.27
CA GLY A 201 0.77 -5.40 6.64
C GLY A 201 1.03 -4.86 5.23
N PHE A 202 -0.03 -4.83 4.43
CA PHE A 202 0.00 -4.29 3.07
C PHE A 202 -1.16 -3.32 2.83
N SER A 203 -0.86 -2.21 2.17
CA SER A 203 -1.83 -1.20 1.74
C SER A 203 -1.91 -1.18 0.21
N PRO A 204 -3.04 -1.59 -0.40
CA PRO A 204 -3.21 -1.51 -1.85
C PRO A 204 -3.26 -0.05 -2.32
N PRO A 205 -2.55 0.33 -3.39
CA PRO A 205 -2.72 1.64 -3.99
C PRO A 205 -4.19 1.95 -4.31
N GLU A 206 -4.65 3.16 -3.97
CA GLU A 206 -6.04 3.61 -4.11
C GLU A 206 -7.05 2.72 -3.36
N MET A 207 -6.61 1.95 -2.37
CA MET A 207 -7.41 0.93 -1.69
C MET A 207 -8.10 -0.04 -2.64
N HIS A 208 -7.51 -0.26 -3.82
CA HIS A 208 -8.12 -0.99 -4.92
C HIS A 208 -7.92 -2.50 -4.77
N LEU A 209 -9.01 -3.23 -4.54
CA LEU A 209 -9.03 -4.70 -4.53
C LEU A 209 -9.54 -5.24 -5.88
N PRO A 210 -8.77 -6.10 -6.58
CA PRO A 210 -9.27 -6.78 -7.76
C PRO A 210 -10.37 -7.77 -7.38
N ASN A 211 -11.48 -7.78 -8.14
CA ASN A 211 -12.57 -8.72 -7.90
C ASN A 211 -12.69 -9.80 -8.98
N HIS A 212 -11.93 -9.71 -10.08
CA HIS A 212 -11.78 -10.84 -11.00
C HIS A 212 -11.10 -12.01 -10.25
N PRO A 213 -11.67 -13.24 -10.26
CA PRO A 213 -11.21 -14.35 -9.44
C PRO A 213 -9.72 -14.65 -9.60
N ASP A 214 -9.26 -14.84 -10.84
CA ASP A 214 -7.87 -15.19 -11.13
C ASP A 214 -6.90 -14.06 -10.79
N VAL A 215 -7.29 -12.81 -11.00
CA VAL A 215 -6.46 -11.64 -10.65
C VAL A 215 -6.34 -11.51 -9.13
N CYS A 216 -7.43 -11.66 -8.39
CA CYS A 216 -7.42 -11.62 -6.93
C CYS A 216 -6.58 -12.76 -6.35
N TYR A 217 -6.72 -13.97 -6.89
CA TYR A 217 -5.95 -15.13 -6.45
C TYR A 217 -4.44 -14.90 -6.63
N GLU A 218 -4.00 -14.49 -7.82
CA GLU A 218 -2.58 -14.22 -8.08
C GLU A 218 -2.06 -13.04 -7.25
N TYR A 219 -2.89 -12.05 -6.98
CA TYR A 219 -2.53 -10.95 -6.09
C TYR A 219 -2.29 -11.43 -4.64
N VAL A 220 -3.23 -12.18 -4.05
CA VAL A 220 -3.07 -12.75 -2.71
C VAL A 220 -1.86 -13.68 -2.63
N LYS A 221 -1.65 -14.50 -3.67
CA LYS A 221 -0.48 -15.38 -3.79
C LYS A 221 0.83 -14.58 -3.80
N ALA A 222 0.90 -13.48 -4.55
CA ALA A 222 2.06 -12.60 -4.58
C ALA A 222 2.33 -11.96 -3.22
N LEU A 223 1.30 -11.47 -2.54
CA LEU A 223 1.41 -10.91 -1.18
C LEU A 223 1.98 -11.94 -0.19
N LYS A 224 1.41 -13.13 -0.15
CA LYS A 224 1.88 -14.23 0.72
C LYS A 224 3.31 -14.64 0.41
N THR A 225 3.66 -14.76 -0.87
CA THR A 225 5.03 -15.06 -1.33
C THR A 225 6.02 -13.98 -0.92
N CYS A 226 5.59 -12.73 -0.84
CA CYS A 226 6.39 -11.62 -0.35
C CYS A 226 6.42 -11.48 1.18
N GLY A 227 5.74 -12.37 1.93
CA GLY A 227 5.77 -12.43 3.39
C GLY A 227 4.75 -11.53 4.08
N TYR A 228 3.84 -10.88 3.36
CA TYR A 228 2.75 -10.12 3.95
C TYR A 228 1.75 -11.05 4.64
N LYS A 229 1.29 -10.67 5.83
CA LYS A 229 0.39 -11.45 6.67
C LYS A 229 -1.05 -10.96 6.62
N TRP A 230 -1.23 -9.67 6.39
CA TRP A 230 -2.54 -9.04 6.31
C TRP A 230 -2.54 -7.87 5.34
N LEU A 231 -3.72 -7.47 4.89
CA LEU A 231 -3.92 -6.29 4.05
C LEU A 231 -5.07 -5.44 4.55
N LEU A 232 -4.98 -4.14 4.25
CA LEU A 232 -6.02 -3.16 4.53
C LEU A 232 -6.99 -3.12 3.35
N LEU A 233 -8.31 -3.28 3.63
CA LEU A 233 -9.34 -3.29 2.61
C LEU A 233 -10.43 -2.24 2.87
N GLN A 234 -10.92 -1.66 1.81
CA GLN A 234 -12.07 -0.75 1.86
C GLN A 234 -13.37 -1.55 2.06
N GLU A 235 -14.23 -1.13 3.00
CA GLU A 235 -15.46 -1.83 3.39
C GLU A 235 -16.34 -2.27 2.20
N HIS A 236 -16.58 -1.39 1.24
CA HIS A 236 -17.48 -1.67 0.11
C HIS A 236 -16.83 -2.43 -1.05
N THR A 237 -15.55 -2.83 -0.95
CA THR A 237 -14.88 -3.63 -1.98
C THR A 237 -15.00 -5.14 -1.74
N VAL A 238 -15.61 -5.51 -0.64
CA VAL A 238 -15.79 -6.91 -0.21
C VAL A 238 -17.24 -7.20 0.16
N GLU A 239 -17.58 -8.48 0.18
CA GLU A 239 -18.88 -9.01 0.58
C GLU A 239 -18.69 -10.31 1.39
N HIS A 240 -19.70 -10.74 2.13
CA HIS A 240 -19.73 -12.08 2.69
C HIS A 240 -19.84 -13.14 1.59
N LEU A 241 -19.50 -14.41 1.88
CA LEU A 241 -19.54 -15.49 0.87
C LEU A 241 -20.92 -15.72 0.27
N ASP A 242 -21.98 -15.33 0.96
CA ASP A 242 -23.38 -15.38 0.49
C ASP A 242 -23.80 -14.14 -0.33
N GLY A 243 -22.89 -13.20 -0.57
CA GLY A 243 -23.12 -11.96 -1.30
C GLY A 243 -23.77 -10.84 -0.51
N THR A 244 -23.98 -11.04 0.79
CA THR A 244 -24.50 -9.96 1.66
C THR A 244 -23.43 -8.90 1.94
N PRO A 245 -23.82 -7.63 2.13
CA PRO A 245 -22.88 -6.58 2.51
C PRO A 245 -22.13 -6.90 3.80
N LEU A 246 -20.90 -6.41 3.90
CA LEU A 246 -20.04 -6.66 5.05
C LEU A 246 -20.72 -6.18 6.34
N SER A 247 -20.80 -7.08 7.30
CA SER A 247 -21.18 -6.82 8.67
C SER A 247 -19.96 -6.95 9.60
N ARG A 248 -20.05 -6.45 10.84
CA ARG A 248 -19.01 -6.56 11.87
C ARG A 248 -17.64 -6.04 11.42
N LYS A 249 -17.63 -4.94 10.66
CA LYS A 249 -16.47 -4.32 10.01
C LYS A 249 -15.30 -3.95 10.93
N TYR A 250 -15.51 -3.89 12.21
CA TYR A 250 -14.49 -3.57 13.22
C TYR A 250 -13.74 -4.80 13.74
N LEU A 251 -14.06 -5.99 13.25
CA LEU A 251 -13.35 -7.23 13.58
C LEU A 251 -12.44 -7.64 12.42
N PRO A 252 -11.40 -8.44 12.67
CA PRO A 252 -10.58 -8.98 11.60
C PRO A 252 -11.37 -9.97 10.76
N HIS A 253 -11.03 -10.02 9.47
CA HIS A 253 -11.66 -10.90 8.49
C HIS A 253 -10.60 -11.77 7.81
N ARG A 254 -11.06 -12.81 7.15
CA ARG A 254 -10.24 -13.66 6.29
C ARG A 254 -10.71 -13.51 4.85
N LEU A 255 -9.94 -12.78 4.04
CA LEU A 255 -10.20 -12.66 2.61
C LEU A 255 -9.91 -13.99 1.93
N ILE A 256 -10.93 -14.57 1.31
CA ILE A 256 -10.83 -15.78 0.50
C ILE A 256 -10.61 -15.37 -0.97
N ALA A 257 -9.55 -15.86 -1.56
CA ALA A 257 -9.24 -15.69 -2.97
C ALA A 257 -9.27 -17.07 -3.65
N ARG A 258 -10.27 -17.27 -4.50
CA ARG A 258 -10.48 -18.50 -5.27
C ARG A 258 -10.27 -18.21 -6.74
N ASN A 259 -9.53 -19.07 -7.45
CA ASN A 259 -9.35 -18.94 -8.89
C ASN A 259 -10.29 -19.85 -9.70
N SER A 260 -10.30 -19.64 -11.02
CA SER A 260 -11.11 -20.42 -11.95
C SER A 260 -10.77 -21.93 -12.00
N LYS A 261 -9.58 -22.30 -11.50
CA LYS A 261 -9.14 -23.70 -11.40
C LYS A 261 -9.60 -24.39 -10.11
N GLY A 262 -10.27 -23.65 -9.20
CA GLY A 262 -10.73 -24.15 -7.92
C GLY A 262 -9.65 -24.15 -6.82
N GLU A 263 -8.51 -23.54 -7.08
CA GLU A 263 -7.49 -23.33 -6.04
C GLU A 263 -7.91 -22.17 -5.14
N GLU A 264 -7.64 -22.28 -3.83
CA GLU A 264 -8.04 -21.29 -2.84
C GLU A 264 -6.86 -20.88 -1.97
N LEU A 265 -6.76 -19.60 -1.70
CA LEU A 265 -5.85 -19.00 -0.75
C LEU A 265 -6.62 -18.04 0.14
N SER A 266 -6.08 -17.78 1.33
CA SER A 266 -6.63 -16.74 2.20
C SER A 266 -5.53 -15.87 2.80
N ILE A 267 -5.91 -14.64 3.16
CA ILE A 267 -5.08 -13.68 3.88
C ILE A 267 -5.94 -12.91 4.87
N THR A 268 -5.38 -12.54 6.02
CA THR A 268 -6.09 -11.69 6.98
C THR A 268 -6.36 -10.30 6.41
N ALA A 269 -7.53 -9.76 6.70
CA ALA A 269 -7.93 -8.42 6.29
C ALA A 269 -8.39 -7.58 7.50
N LEU A 270 -7.89 -6.36 7.58
CA LEU A 270 -8.44 -5.30 8.42
C LEU A 270 -9.24 -4.34 7.53
N ILE A 271 -10.37 -3.88 8.01
CA ILE A 271 -11.32 -3.13 7.18
C ILE A 271 -11.23 -1.63 7.47
N LYS A 272 -10.89 -0.86 6.43
CA LYS A 272 -11.14 0.58 6.44
C LYS A 272 -12.64 0.80 6.32
N THR A 273 -13.22 1.43 7.31
CA THR A 273 -14.67 1.70 7.32
C THR A 273 -15.07 2.71 6.25
N GLN A 274 -16.35 2.72 5.89
CA GLN A 274 -16.92 3.61 4.88
C GLN A 274 -16.56 5.07 5.14
N GLY A 275 -16.22 5.78 4.09
CA GLY A 275 -15.80 7.16 4.13
C GLY A 275 -14.47 7.35 3.41
N SER A 276 -14.47 8.23 2.43
CA SER A 276 -13.31 8.56 1.61
C SER A 276 -12.76 9.95 1.91
N ASP A 277 -13.36 10.66 2.86
CA ASP A 277 -12.95 12.03 3.17
C ASP A 277 -11.65 12.03 3.98
N THR A 278 -10.66 12.75 3.51
CA THR A 278 -9.39 13.00 4.20
C THR A 278 -9.58 13.60 5.60
N LYS A 279 -10.69 14.28 5.84
CA LYS A 279 -11.09 14.79 7.16
C LYS A 279 -11.22 13.71 8.20
N LEU A 280 -11.59 12.49 7.83
CA LEU A 280 -11.77 11.39 8.78
C LEU A 280 -10.49 11.10 9.58
N VAL A 281 -9.33 11.13 8.93
CA VAL A 281 -8.04 10.97 9.62
C VAL A 281 -7.56 12.29 10.22
N ALA A 282 -7.68 13.39 9.48
CA ALA A 282 -7.23 14.71 9.96
C ALA A 282 -7.91 15.14 11.25
N GLN A 283 -9.19 14.84 11.42
CA GLN A 283 -9.97 15.13 12.62
C GLN A 283 -9.96 14.00 13.65
N MET A 284 -9.11 12.97 13.45
CA MET A 284 -9.02 11.78 14.31
C MET A 284 -10.37 11.08 14.54
N GLN A 285 -11.23 11.07 13.52
CA GLN A 285 -12.54 10.43 13.57
C GLN A 285 -12.50 8.96 14.05
N PRO A 286 -11.50 8.14 13.68
CA PRO A 286 -11.40 6.76 14.19
C PRO A 286 -11.38 6.67 15.72
N PHE A 287 -10.75 7.62 16.41
CA PHE A 287 -10.79 7.68 17.88
C PHE A 287 -12.20 7.94 18.39
N TYR A 288 -12.91 8.91 17.83
CA TYR A 288 -14.27 9.26 18.27
C TYR A 288 -15.27 8.14 17.96
N GLU A 289 -15.11 7.45 16.84
CA GLU A 289 -15.91 6.29 16.49
C GLU A 289 -15.64 5.11 17.45
N ALA A 290 -14.38 4.84 17.78
CA ALA A 290 -14.00 3.79 18.72
C ALA A 290 -14.57 4.01 20.12
N LYS A 291 -14.73 5.25 20.57
CA LYS A 291 -15.34 5.59 21.87
C LYS A 291 -16.78 5.08 22.02
N GLY A 292 -17.50 4.94 20.91
CA GLY A 292 -18.88 4.43 20.89
C GLY A 292 -18.98 2.90 20.87
N LEU A 293 -17.86 2.18 20.83
CA LEU A 293 -17.83 0.74 20.66
C LEU A 293 -17.50 0.00 21.95
N SER A 294 -18.08 -1.18 22.09
CA SER A 294 -17.80 -2.14 23.15
C SER A 294 -17.12 -3.38 22.56
N ARG A 295 -16.50 -4.17 23.43
CA ARG A 295 -15.93 -5.47 23.04
C ARG A 295 -16.95 -6.32 22.30
N MET A 296 -16.51 -7.10 21.34
CA MET A 296 -17.34 -7.90 20.44
C MET A 296 -16.92 -9.37 20.50
N ASP A 297 -17.88 -10.27 20.39
CA ASP A 297 -17.62 -11.70 20.34
C ASP A 297 -17.24 -12.12 18.91
N LEU A 298 -16.20 -12.91 18.79
CA LEU A 298 -15.77 -13.58 17.58
C LEU A 298 -15.50 -15.05 17.95
N ASN A 299 -16.34 -15.98 17.45
CA ASN A 299 -16.25 -17.40 17.77
C ASN A 299 -16.08 -17.71 19.27
N SER A 300 -16.91 -17.10 20.11
CA SER A 300 -16.89 -17.25 21.58
C SER A 300 -15.71 -16.61 22.30
N ILE A 301 -14.87 -15.86 21.60
CA ILE A 301 -13.79 -15.06 22.18
C ILE A 301 -14.21 -13.59 22.11
N THR A 302 -14.19 -12.91 23.24
CA THR A 302 -14.55 -11.49 23.30
C THR A 302 -13.31 -10.61 23.15
N ILE A 303 -13.21 -9.88 22.04
CA ILE A 303 -12.08 -9.01 21.69
C ILE A 303 -12.51 -7.54 21.55
N PRO A 304 -11.60 -6.57 21.74
CA PRO A 304 -11.88 -5.19 21.40
C PRO A 304 -12.03 -5.02 19.89
N PRO A 305 -13.03 -4.27 19.40
CA PRO A 305 -13.10 -3.88 17.99
C PRO A 305 -11.97 -2.90 17.63
N LEU A 306 -11.57 -2.90 16.35
CA LEU A 306 -10.58 -1.97 15.79
C LEU A 306 -11.22 -1.11 14.70
N VAL A 307 -11.25 0.19 14.91
CA VAL A 307 -11.64 1.15 13.87
C VAL A 307 -10.41 1.55 13.07
N THR A 308 -10.38 1.25 11.78
CA THR A 308 -9.23 1.52 10.94
C THR A 308 -9.56 2.54 9.85
N GLN A 309 -8.71 3.54 9.69
CA GLN A 309 -8.81 4.54 8.62
C GLN A 309 -7.45 4.79 7.96
N ILE A 310 -7.48 5.10 6.67
CA ILE A 310 -6.33 5.55 5.88
C ILE A 310 -6.73 6.79 5.10
N SER A 311 -5.79 7.71 4.91
CA SER A 311 -5.98 8.94 4.15
C SER A 311 -4.65 9.45 3.63
N ASP A 312 -4.71 10.27 2.57
CA ASP A 312 -3.54 10.99 2.06
C ASP A 312 -3.01 11.92 3.14
N GLY A 313 -1.74 11.75 3.50
CA GLY A 313 -1.10 12.54 4.55
C GLY A 313 -0.68 13.94 4.14
N GLU A 314 -0.55 14.18 2.83
CA GLU A 314 -0.23 15.49 2.23
C GLU A 314 -1.43 16.24 1.68
N ASN A 315 -2.58 15.59 1.52
CA ASN A 315 -3.69 16.18 0.79
C ASN A 315 -4.36 17.30 1.58
N GLY A 316 -4.62 18.42 0.85
CA GLY A 316 -5.56 19.48 1.13
C GLY A 316 -5.47 20.16 2.48
N GLY A 317 -5.95 21.38 2.56
CA GLY A 317 -5.88 22.24 3.74
C GLY A 317 -6.27 21.59 5.07
N VAL A 318 -7.27 20.73 5.08
CA VAL A 318 -7.74 20.05 6.31
C VAL A 318 -6.67 19.15 6.88
N MET A 319 -6.08 18.26 6.06
CA MET A 319 -5.05 17.32 6.52
C MET A 319 -3.79 18.04 6.97
N MET A 320 -3.37 19.09 6.26
CA MET A 320 -2.24 19.90 6.64
C MET A 320 -2.47 20.73 7.91
N ASN A 321 -3.67 21.29 8.08
CA ASN A 321 -3.95 22.26 9.12
C ASN A 321 -4.52 21.66 10.41
N GLU A 322 -5.38 20.65 10.30
CA GLU A 322 -6.11 20.07 11.44
C GLU A 322 -5.39 18.87 12.06
N PHE A 323 -4.72 18.05 11.25
CA PHE A 323 -4.11 16.80 11.71
C PHE A 323 -3.10 16.99 12.86
N PRO A 324 -2.14 17.94 12.81
CA PRO A 324 -1.17 18.09 13.88
C PRO A 324 -1.81 18.28 15.25
N GLN A 325 -2.81 19.14 15.32
CA GLN A 325 -3.50 19.44 16.57
C GLN A 325 -4.41 18.30 16.99
N GLY A 326 -5.20 17.74 16.08
CA GLY A 326 -6.07 16.61 16.34
C GLY A 326 -5.31 15.40 16.89
N PHE A 327 -4.21 15.06 16.25
CA PHE A 327 -3.32 13.97 16.66
C PHE A 327 -2.81 14.14 18.09
N LYS A 328 -2.21 15.30 18.40
CA LYS A 328 -1.68 15.60 19.74
C LYS A 328 -2.76 15.61 20.82
N ILE A 329 -3.91 16.20 20.56
CA ILE A 329 -5.03 16.26 21.49
C ILE A 329 -5.52 14.86 21.84
N VAL A 330 -5.76 14.01 20.84
CA VAL A 330 -6.23 12.64 21.06
C VAL A 330 -5.26 11.87 21.96
N PHE A 331 -3.97 11.89 21.70
CA PHE A 331 -3.00 11.19 22.53
C PHE A 331 -2.78 11.80 23.93
N SER A 332 -3.30 13.00 24.17
CA SER A 332 -3.38 13.55 25.54
C SER A 332 -4.63 13.07 26.30
N GLN A 333 -5.66 12.60 25.62
CA GLN A 333 -6.96 12.20 26.17
C GLN A 333 -7.13 10.69 26.35
N ILE A 334 -6.49 9.88 25.52
CA ILE A 334 -6.64 8.40 25.45
C ILE A 334 -6.59 7.70 26.82
N ALA A 335 -5.72 8.13 27.73
CA ALA A 335 -5.48 7.45 28.99
C ALA A 335 -6.74 7.37 29.91
N ARG A 336 -7.84 8.00 29.57
CA ARG A 336 -9.02 8.16 30.46
C ARG A 336 -10.21 7.30 30.07
N GLU A 337 -10.24 6.65 28.90
CA GLU A 337 -11.51 6.18 28.32
C GLU A 337 -11.53 4.68 27.93
N GLY A 338 -10.49 3.89 28.20
CA GLY A 338 -10.41 2.47 27.78
C GLY A 338 -10.31 2.27 26.27
N VAL A 339 -10.21 3.37 25.51
CA VAL A 339 -9.94 3.38 24.06
C VAL A 339 -8.44 3.56 23.86
N VAL A 340 -7.84 2.74 23.01
CA VAL A 340 -6.39 2.82 22.74
C VAL A 340 -6.12 2.92 21.23
N SER A 341 -4.98 3.51 20.89
CA SER A 341 -4.45 3.42 19.54
C SER A 341 -3.62 2.14 19.41
N MET A 342 -3.81 1.39 18.34
CA MET A 342 -3.02 0.19 18.01
C MET A 342 -2.60 0.22 16.54
N ASN A 343 -1.43 -0.33 16.24
CA ASN A 343 -1.06 -0.66 14.86
C ASN A 343 -1.73 -1.97 14.42
N GLY A 344 -1.83 -2.21 13.12
CA GLY A 344 -2.54 -3.38 12.59
C GLY A 344 -1.93 -4.71 13.02
N THR A 345 -0.62 -4.87 12.86
CA THR A 345 0.10 -6.09 13.30
C THR A 345 0.07 -6.23 14.83
N GLU A 346 0.22 -5.12 15.57
CA GLU A 346 0.13 -5.13 17.04
C GLU A 346 -1.23 -5.66 17.51
N TYR A 347 -2.32 -5.19 16.89
CA TYR A 347 -3.66 -5.67 17.20
C TYR A 347 -3.83 -7.17 16.93
N LEU A 348 -3.38 -7.62 15.76
CA LEU A 348 -3.50 -9.03 15.38
C LEU A 348 -2.68 -9.94 16.30
N GLU A 349 -1.45 -9.56 16.67
CA GLU A 349 -0.61 -10.30 17.61
C GLU A 349 -1.24 -10.38 19.01
N LEU A 350 -1.86 -9.31 19.50
CA LEU A 350 -2.50 -9.28 20.82
C LEU A 350 -3.77 -10.13 20.88
N ILE A 351 -4.61 -10.11 19.83
CA ILE A 351 -5.81 -10.97 19.81
C ILE A 351 -5.47 -12.44 19.60
N GLU A 352 -4.39 -12.76 18.86
CA GLU A 352 -3.89 -14.14 18.75
C GLU A 352 -3.40 -14.67 20.10
N GLU A 353 -2.73 -13.85 20.91
CA GLU A 353 -2.38 -14.20 22.29
C GLU A 353 -3.60 -14.44 23.17
N ALA A 354 -4.71 -13.76 22.90
CA ALA A 354 -5.98 -14.00 23.58
C ALA A 354 -6.74 -15.25 23.06
N GLY A 355 -6.16 -15.97 22.09
CA GLY A 355 -6.70 -17.20 21.52
C GLY A 355 -7.52 -17.01 20.24
N CYS A 356 -7.59 -15.80 19.69
CA CYS A 356 -8.31 -15.50 18.45
C CYS A 356 -7.35 -15.58 17.26
N THR A 357 -7.41 -16.65 16.50
CA THR A 357 -6.52 -16.95 15.37
C THR A 357 -7.17 -16.64 14.03
N PRO A 358 -6.43 -16.61 12.91
CA PRO A 358 -7.00 -16.42 11.58
C PRO A 358 -8.11 -17.41 11.20
N ASP A 359 -8.16 -18.59 11.81
CA ASP A 359 -9.23 -19.57 11.58
C ASP A 359 -10.58 -19.14 12.20
N ASP A 360 -10.54 -18.27 13.19
CA ASP A 360 -11.72 -17.68 13.83
C ASP A 360 -12.31 -16.51 13.06
N TYR A 361 -11.55 -15.92 12.12
CA TYR A 361 -11.97 -14.72 11.42
C TYR A 361 -13.07 -15.00 10.41
N LEU A 362 -14.03 -14.07 10.33
CA LEU A 362 -15.16 -14.15 9.41
C LEU A 362 -14.66 -14.17 7.95
N PRO A 363 -15.06 -15.15 7.14
CA PRO A 363 -14.67 -15.20 5.75
C PRO A 363 -15.40 -14.14 4.93
N ILE A 364 -14.66 -13.48 4.05
CA ILE A 364 -15.15 -12.52 3.06
C ILE A 364 -14.51 -12.81 1.70
N GLN A 365 -15.11 -12.28 0.66
CA GLN A 365 -14.60 -12.33 -0.71
C GLN A 365 -14.70 -10.97 -1.39
N PRO A 366 -14.00 -10.73 -2.50
CA PRO A 366 -14.19 -9.51 -3.28
C PRO A 366 -15.64 -9.34 -3.75
N LEU A 367 -16.07 -8.09 -3.85
CA LEU A 367 -17.41 -7.72 -4.30
C LEU A 367 -17.79 -8.40 -5.63
N HIS A 368 -19.03 -8.85 -5.74
CA HIS A 368 -19.63 -9.53 -6.90
C HIS A 368 -19.15 -10.99 -7.12
N GLN A 369 -18.24 -11.51 -6.33
CA GLN A 369 -17.80 -12.90 -6.53
C GLN A 369 -18.87 -13.94 -6.17
N HIS A 370 -19.81 -13.64 -5.27
CA HIS A 370 -20.94 -14.53 -5.01
C HIS A 370 -21.74 -14.84 -6.27
N VAL A 371 -22.11 -13.82 -7.02
CA VAL A 371 -22.88 -13.98 -8.28
C VAL A 371 -22.06 -14.77 -9.30
N PHE A 372 -20.77 -14.51 -9.42
CA PHE A 372 -19.87 -15.23 -10.31
C PHE A 372 -19.78 -16.72 -9.95
N TRP A 373 -19.48 -17.04 -8.69
CA TRP A 373 -19.33 -18.44 -8.26
C TRP A 373 -20.62 -19.22 -8.38
N LYS A 374 -21.75 -18.63 -8.01
CA LYS A 374 -23.07 -19.25 -8.20
C LYS A 374 -23.31 -19.64 -9.65
N LYS A 375 -22.96 -18.76 -10.60
CA LYS A 375 -23.13 -19.03 -12.04
C LYS A 375 -22.15 -20.09 -12.55
N MET A 376 -20.92 -20.12 -12.03
CA MET A 376 -19.92 -21.16 -12.35
C MET A 376 -20.36 -22.55 -11.90
N GLU A 377 -21.03 -22.68 -10.76
CA GLU A 377 -21.53 -23.94 -10.21
C GLU A 377 -22.68 -24.53 -11.01
N GLU A 378 -23.40 -23.73 -11.83
CA GLU A 378 -24.47 -24.20 -12.72
C GLU A 378 -23.97 -25.06 -13.89
N GLY A 379 -22.65 -25.17 -14.14
CA GLY A 379 -22.05 -26.02 -15.16
C GLY A 379 -20.56 -25.77 -15.40
N LYS A 380 -19.90 -26.65 -16.18
CA LYS A 380 -18.54 -26.41 -16.65
C LYS A 380 -18.53 -25.34 -17.73
N ARG A 381 -18.03 -24.17 -17.41
CA ARG A 381 -18.03 -23.00 -18.31
C ARG A 381 -16.71 -22.23 -18.19
N GLU A 382 -16.34 -21.57 -19.28
CA GLU A 382 -15.19 -20.67 -19.28
C GLU A 382 -15.53 -19.37 -18.53
N VAL A 383 -14.52 -18.81 -17.82
CA VAL A 383 -14.70 -17.58 -17.01
C VAL A 383 -15.30 -16.45 -17.83
N ASP A 384 -14.73 -16.18 -19.00
CA ASP A 384 -15.16 -15.06 -19.86
C ASP A 384 -16.62 -15.21 -20.34
N GLU A 385 -17.08 -16.44 -20.60
CA GLU A 385 -18.47 -16.70 -20.96
C GLU A 385 -19.42 -16.36 -19.81
N VAL A 386 -19.07 -16.79 -18.60
CA VAL A 386 -19.87 -16.51 -17.40
C VAL A 386 -19.90 -15.02 -17.09
N LEU A 387 -18.77 -14.34 -17.17
CA LEU A 387 -18.71 -12.89 -16.98
C LEU A 387 -19.55 -12.13 -18.00
N ALA A 388 -19.47 -12.52 -19.28
CA ALA A 388 -20.27 -11.92 -20.33
C ALA A 388 -21.76 -12.13 -20.13
N GLU A 389 -22.18 -13.29 -19.65
CA GLU A 389 -23.58 -13.59 -19.34
C GLU A 389 -24.09 -12.73 -18.18
N ILE A 390 -23.37 -12.69 -17.06
CA ILE A 390 -23.76 -11.89 -15.89
C ILE A 390 -23.84 -10.39 -16.25
N LYS A 391 -22.90 -9.88 -17.04
CA LYS A 391 -22.91 -8.48 -17.52
C LYS A 391 -24.15 -8.15 -18.37
N ARG A 392 -24.65 -9.11 -19.16
CA ARG A 392 -25.89 -8.93 -19.93
C ARG A 392 -27.15 -8.92 -19.06
N GLU A 393 -27.15 -9.74 -18.00
CA GLU A 393 -28.26 -9.85 -17.05
C GLU A 393 -28.28 -8.69 -16.03
N ASN A 394 -27.11 -8.18 -15.66
CA ASN A 394 -26.94 -7.15 -14.65
C ASN A 394 -25.90 -6.09 -15.07
N HIS A 395 -26.37 -4.93 -15.52
CA HIS A 395 -25.51 -3.82 -15.95
C HIS A 395 -24.64 -3.21 -14.84
N ARG A 396 -24.96 -3.47 -13.57
CA ARG A 396 -24.14 -3.02 -12.43
C ARG A 396 -23.02 -3.98 -12.08
N PHE A 397 -23.06 -5.19 -12.61
CA PHE A 397 -22.01 -6.18 -12.43
C PHE A 397 -20.75 -5.77 -13.17
N HIS A 398 -19.63 -5.83 -12.48
CA HIS A 398 -18.31 -5.55 -13.06
C HIS A 398 -17.21 -6.34 -12.35
N MET A 399 -16.07 -6.55 -13.02
CA MET A 399 -14.88 -7.22 -12.51
C MET A 399 -13.62 -6.33 -12.59
N GLU A 400 -13.82 -5.04 -12.61
CA GLU A 400 -12.77 -4.02 -12.58
C GLU A 400 -12.30 -3.68 -11.16
N GLY A 401 -12.79 -4.39 -10.14
CA GLY A 401 -12.44 -4.19 -8.75
C GLY A 401 -13.16 -3.00 -8.08
N GLY A 402 -12.79 -2.72 -6.86
CA GLY A 402 -13.30 -1.59 -6.08
C GLY A 402 -12.17 -0.84 -5.39
N SER A 403 -12.29 0.46 -5.30
CA SER A 403 -11.32 1.37 -4.66
C SER A 403 -11.96 2.16 -3.52
N TRP A 404 -11.23 3.11 -2.95
CA TRP A 404 -11.76 4.07 -1.99
C TRP A 404 -12.89 4.94 -2.58
N THR A 405 -12.97 5.06 -3.93
CA THR A 405 -14.12 5.62 -4.64
C THR A 405 -15.03 4.50 -5.15
N ASN A 406 -16.32 4.74 -5.24
CA ASN A 406 -17.29 3.77 -5.78
C ASN A 406 -17.39 3.78 -7.32
N ASN A 407 -16.36 4.20 -8.02
CA ASN A 407 -16.36 4.28 -9.48
C ASN A 407 -15.23 3.45 -10.08
N LEU A 408 -15.26 3.28 -11.41
CA LEU A 408 -14.29 2.51 -12.18
C LEU A 408 -13.15 3.39 -12.74
N SER A 409 -12.93 4.56 -12.16
CA SER A 409 -12.05 5.60 -12.70
C SER A 409 -10.58 5.23 -12.81
N TRP A 410 -10.13 4.19 -12.16
CA TRP A 410 -8.72 3.77 -12.18
C TRP A 410 -8.42 2.68 -13.20
N VAL A 411 -9.43 2.06 -13.77
CA VAL A 411 -9.31 0.80 -14.52
C VAL A 411 -9.93 0.90 -15.91
N LYS A 412 -10.93 1.76 -16.10
CA LYS A 412 -11.72 1.82 -17.33
C LYS A 412 -11.72 3.23 -17.93
N GLY A 413 -11.62 3.31 -19.24
CA GLY A 413 -11.61 4.59 -19.96
C GLY A 413 -10.24 5.25 -20.08
N TYR A 414 -9.15 4.50 -19.82
CA TYR A 414 -7.77 4.99 -19.87
C TYR A 414 -6.90 4.20 -20.86
N GLU A 415 -7.49 3.66 -21.90
CA GLU A 415 -6.81 2.83 -22.92
C GLU A 415 -5.63 3.58 -23.56
N ASN A 416 -5.76 4.90 -23.74
CA ASN A 416 -4.70 5.78 -24.24
C ASN A 416 -3.40 5.76 -23.39
N VAL A 417 -3.50 5.35 -22.13
CA VAL A 417 -2.39 5.19 -21.19
C VAL A 417 -2.11 3.70 -20.94
N LEU A 418 -3.16 2.89 -20.76
CA LEU A 418 -3.03 1.46 -20.42
C LEU A 418 -2.43 0.64 -21.56
N ASP A 419 -2.78 0.91 -22.81
CA ASP A 419 -2.25 0.16 -23.96
C ASP A 419 -0.72 0.26 -24.08
N PRO A 420 -0.09 1.46 -24.06
CA PRO A 420 1.38 1.54 -24.05
C PRO A 420 2.02 0.91 -22.82
N ILE A 421 1.40 1.01 -21.64
CA ILE A 421 1.89 0.39 -20.40
C ILE A 421 1.87 -1.14 -20.52
N ASN A 422 0.76 -1.72 -20.97
CA ASN A 422 0.62 -3.16 -21.18
C ASN A 422 1.60 -3.67 -22.25
N THR A 423 1.80 -2.90 -23.32
CA THR A 423 2.78 -3.22 -24.37
C THR A 423 4.20 -3.27 -23.81
N LEU A 424 4.57 -2.31 -22.95
CA LEU A 424 5.88 -2.29 -22.29
C LEU A 424 6.05 -3.50 -21.36
N SER A 425 5.03 -3.85 -20.58
CA SER A 425 5.05 -5.03 -19.71
C SER A 425 5.25 -6.33 -20.51
N VAL A 426 4.45 -6.54 -21.57
CA VAL A 426 4.60 -7.71 -22.45
C VAL A 426 6.02 -7.78 -23.03
N LEU A 427 6.57 -6.67 -23.49
CA LEU A 427 7.93 -6.63 -24.03
C LEU A 427 8.97 -6.96 -22.96
N PHE A 428 8.84 -6.41 -21.76
CA PHE A 428 9.71 -6.67 -20.62
C PHE A 428 9.80 -8.17 -20.34
N HIS A 429 8.67 -8.83 -20.13
CA HIS A 429 8.61 -10.25 -19.83
C HIS A 429 9.10 -11.12 -21.00
N LYS A 430 8.71 -10.79 -22.23
CA LYS A 430 9.20 -11.49 -23.43
C LYS A 430 10.72 -11.47 -23.55
N LYS A 431 11.35 -10.36 -23.19
CA LYS A 431 12.79 -10.16 -23.30
C LYS A 431 13.59 -10.75 -22.14
N LEU A 432 13.03 -10.74 -20.93
CA LEU A 432 13.80 -10.95 -19.71
C LEU A 432 13.48 -12.27 -18.99
N ASP A 433 12.25 -12.78 -19.02
CA ASP A 433 11.88 -13.97 -18.24
C ASP A 433 12.54 -15.26 -18.70
N THR A 434 12.85 -15.37 -19.97
CA THR A 434 13.47 -16.58 -20.56
C THR A 434 14.99 -16.55 -20.54
N ARG A 435 15.61 -15.48 -20.06
CA ARG A 435 17.05 -15.27 -20.07
C ARG A 435 17.64 -15.32 -18.66
N SER A 436 18.82 -15.92 -18.52
CA SER A 436 19.61 -15.79 -17.31
C SER A 436 20.27 -14.41 -17.28
N ILE A 437 19.61 -13.43 -16.66
CA ILE A 437 20.08 -12.05 -16.59
C ILE A 437 20.47 -11.72 -15.15
N GLU A 438 21.61 -11.06 -15.00
CA GLU A 438 22.03 -10.55 -13.70
C GLU A 438 21.14 -9.34 -13.30
N LYS A 439 20.26 -9.56 -12.31
CA LYS A 439 19.33 -8.55 -11.82
C LYS A 439 20.03 -7.33 -11.19
N LYS A 440 21.30 -7.45 -10.81
CA LYS A 440 22.11 -6.32 -10.31
C LYS A 440 22.67 -5.44 -11.43
N SER A 441 22.61 -5.88 -12.68
CA SER A 441 23.13 -5.08 -13.81
C SER A 441 22.35 -3.76 -13.94
N PHE A 442 23.06 -2.73 -14.40
CA PHE A 442 22.45 -1.43 -14.69
C PHE A 442 21.29 -1.55 -15.68
N ASN A 443 21.49 -2.31 -16.76
CA ASN A 443 20.49 -2.44 -17.81
C ASN A 443 19.18 -3.07 -17.31
N TYR A 444 19.28 -4.14 -16.52
CA TYR A 444 18.08 -4.76 -15.93
C TYR A 444 17.36 -3.81 -14.98
N ARG A 445 18.10 -3.17 -14.06
CA ARG A 445 17.54 -2.23 -13.08
C ARG A 445 16.89 -1.04 -13.77
N ASN A 446 17.50 -0.51 -14.81
CA ASN A 446 16.97 0.59 -15.59
C ASN A 446 15.70 0.20 -16.34
N ALA A 447 15.66 -0.96 -17.00
CA ALA A 447 14.45 -1.48 -17.64
C ALA A 447 13.31 -1.69 -16.63
N LEU A 448 13.60 -2.29 -15.48
CA LEU A 448 12.65 -2.49 -14.40
C LEU A 448 12.12 -1.14 -13.87
N LEU A 449 12.98 -0.15 -13.67
CA LEU A 449 12.56 1.17 -13.21
C LEU A 449 11.53 1.80 -14.15
N TYR A 450 11.81 1.81 -15.47
CA TYR A 450 10.87 2.37 -16.46
C TYR A 450 9.52 1.62 -16.48
N LEU A 451 9.53 0.30 -16.33
CA LEU A 451 8.30 -0.47 -16.20
C LEU A 451 7.50 -0.02 -14.96
N LEU A 452 8.15 0.02 -13.78
CA LEU A 452 7.47 0.33 -12.52
C LEU A 452 6.92 1.76 -12.47
N ILE A 453 7.68 2.76 -12.95
CA ILE A 453 7.21 4.16 -12.95
C ILE A 453 6.10 4.40 -13.98
N SER A 454 6.03 3.62 -15.06
CA SER A 454 4.97 3.75 -16.06
C SER A 454 3.59 3.38 -15.51
N GLN A 455 3.54 2.57 -14.46
CA GLN A 455 2.30 1.97 -13.94
C GLN A 455 1.67 2.76 -12.79
N THR A 456 2.15 3.94 -12.46
CA THR A 456 1.60 4.77 -11.39
C THR A 456 0.12 5.13 -11.61
N SER A 457 -0.67 5.16 -10.53
CA SER A 457 -2.08 5.58 -10.56
C SER A 457 -2.27 6.98 -11.13
N CYS A 458 -1.31 7.87 -10.93
CA CYS A 458 -1.40 9.27 -11.37
C CYS A 458 -1.61 9.42 -12.88
N PHE A 459 -1.07 8.52 -13.70
CA PHE A 459 -1.31 8.55 -15.14
C PHE A 459 -2.74 8.17 -15.51
N ARG A 460 -3.46 7.49 -14.61
CA ARG A 460 -4.88 7.17 -14.79
C ARG A 460 -5.77 8.26 -14.23
N TYR A 461 -5.47 8.75 -13.03
CA TYR A 461 -6.23 9.82 -12.40
C TYR A 461 -6.17 11.14 -13.18
N TRP A 462 -4.96 11.49 -13.62
CA TRP A 462 -4.68 12.69 -14.38
C TRP A 462 -4.57 12.44 -15.88
N GLY A 463 -4.98 11.29 -16.40
CA GLY A 463 -4.71 10.70 -17.70
C GLY A 463 -5.21 11.48 -18.93
N GLN A 464 -5.10 12.80 -18.88
CA GLN A 464 -5.40 13.72 -19.98
C GLN A 464 -4.25 14.73 -20.14
N GLY A 465 -4.11 15.28 -21.35
CA GLY A 465 -3.09 16.26 -21.64
C GLY A 465 -1.68 15.77 -21.36
N ILE A 466 -0.89 16.58 -20.69
CA ILE A 466 0.54 16.31 -20.44
C ILE A 466 0.79 15.00 -19.65
N TRP A 467 -0.15 14.57 -18.82
CA TRP A 467 -0.01 13.32 -18.07
C TRP A 467 -0.05 12.09 -18.95
N THR A 468 -0.85 12.10 -20.01
CA THR A 468 -0.83 11.07 -21.06
C THR A 468 0.52 11.05 -21.78
N ASP A 469 1.06 12.24 -22.09
CA ASP A 469 2.35 12.37 -22.78
C ASP A 469 3.50 11.87 -21.89
N TYR A 470 3.48 12.14 -20.59
CA TYR A 470 4.43 11.59 -19.62
C TYR A 470 4.43 10.05 -19.62
N ALA A 471 3.24 9.44 -19.51
CA ALA A 471 3.11 7.99 -19.53
C ALA A 471 3.67 7.37 -20.82
N ARG A 472 3.29 7.92 -21.96
CA ARG A 472 3.74 7.46 -23.27
C ARG A 472 5.23 7.61 -23.47
N GLU A 473 5.81 8.73 -23.04
CA GLU A 473 7.26 8.96 -23.14
C GLU A 473 8.05 7.97 -22.24
N ILE A 474 7.58 7.69 -21.02
CA ILE A 474 8.20 6.67 -20.17
C ILE A 474 8.16 5.30 -20.85
N CYS A 475 7.01 4.92 -21.43
CA CYS A 475 6.84 3.65 -22.15
C CYS A 475 7.74 3.59 -23.39
N ARG A 476 7.88 4.67 -24.16
CA ARG A 476 8.75 4.78 -25.32
C ARG A 476 10.22 4.53 -24.92
N ARG A 477 10.69 5.22 -23.87
CA ARG A 477 12.06 5.05 -23.36
C ARG A 477 12.31 3.66 -22.81
N GLY A 478 11.35 3.09 -22.05
CA GLY A 478 11.42 1.72 -21.55
C GLY A 478 11.55 0.70 -22.70
N THR A 479 10.77 0.91 -23.77
CA THR A 479 10.85 0.09 -24.99
C THR A 479 12.21 0.20 -25.67
N GLU A 480 12.79 1.39 -25.79
CA GLU A 480 14.11 1.59 -26.33
C GLU A 480 15.20 0.89 -25.51
N ILE A 481 15.15 1.01 -24.17
CA ILE A 481 16.08 0.33 -23.26
C ILE A 481 16.04 -1.17 -23.48
N LEU A 482 14.84 -1.76 -23.51
CA LEU A 482 14.65 -3.19 -23.74
C LEU A 482 15.10 -3.66 -25.13
N THR A 483 14.91 -2.84 -26.14
CA THR A 483 15.27 -3.18 -27.52
C THR A 483 16.78 -3.10 -27.74
N LYS A 484 17.46 -2.11 -27.12
CA LYS A 484 18.89 -1.88 -27.30
C LYS A 484 19.76 -2.80 -26.46
N ASN A 485 19.30 -3.22 -25.28
CA ASN A 485 20.14 -3.93 -24.31
C ASN A 485 19.81 -5.42 -24.19
N PHE A 486 18.67 -5.84 -24.71
CA PHE A 486 18.17 -7.21 -24.63
C PHE A 486 17.54 -7.65 -25.97
#